data_1eb43ff0674a8103e21e6f801f48acc2
#
_entry.id   1eb43ff0674a8103e21e6f801f48acc2
#
_cell.length_a   1.000
_cell.length_b   1.000
_cell.length_c   1.000
_cell.angle_alpha   90.00
_cell.angle_beta   90.00
_cell.angle_gamma   90.00
#
_symmetry.space_group_name_H-M   'P 1'
#
loop_
_entity.id
_entity.type
_entity.pdbx_description
1 polymer ?
#
loop_
_entity_poly.entity_id
_entity_poly.type
_entity_poly.pdbx_seq_one_letter_code
_entity_poly.pdbx_strand_id
1 'polypeptide(L)'
;ISFENIDIDGLKLKDEPLNVISNKDTRILWNGPKNWLLVSEKKDLLKSILQNFKETDFAVTDLSHSKAIIGIEGRDVREVLKKGCPFNFNTLKKNNSINSIYNGIAFTVDMINENPDKVRLFALRSFGESLYHSITDASLEFGFKSI
;
A
#
# COMPACT_ATOMS: atom_id res chain seq x y z
N ILE A 1 16.08 8.91 -18.45
CA ILE A 1 16.63 7.89 -17.53
C ILE A 1 15.68 6.70 -17.60
N SER A 2 16.22 5.52 -17.92
CA SER A 2 15.43 4.28 -17.89
C SER A 2 15.26 3.87 -16.43
N PHE A 3 14.02 3.83 -15.93
CA PHE A 3 13.71 3.40 -14.55
C PHE A 3 14.05 1.92 -14.31
N GLU A 4 14.15 1.13 -15.36
CA GLU A 4 14.46 -0.31 -15.31
C GLU A 4 15.83 -0.65 -14.68
N ASN A 5 16.70 0.34 -14.56
CA ASN A 5 18.03 0.17 -13.96
C ASN A 5 18.13 0.67 -12.52
N ILE A 6 17.03 1.16 -11.95
CA ILE A 6 17.01 1.64 -10.57
C ILE A 6 16.75 0.48 -9.63
N ASP A 7 17.73 0.22 -8.76
CA ASP A 7 17.64 -0.79 -7.71
C ASP A 7 17.52 -0.13 -6.35
N ILE A 8 16.51 -0.52 -5.61
CA ILE A 8 16.31 -0.10 -4.22
C ILE A 8 16.18 -1.38 -3.38
N ASP A 9 17.12 -1.63 -2.52
CA ASP A 9 17.15 -2.79 -1.63
C ASP A 9 17.07 -4.13 -2.37
N GLY A 10 17.73 -4.23 -3.54
CA GLY A 10 17.70 -5.41 -4.41
C GLY A 10 16.42 -5.54 -5.25
N LEU A 11 15.55 -4.53 -5.23
CA LEU A 11 14.30 -4.50 -5.98
C LEU A 11 14.41 -3.50 -7.14
N LYS A 12 14.19 -3.95 -8.37
CA LYS A 12 14.19 -3.10 -9.57
C LYS A 12 12.85 -2.42 -9.75
N LEU A 13 12.85 -1.09 -9.88
CA LEU A 13 11.62 -0.34 -10.11
C LEU A 13 10.95 -0.74 -11.42
N LYS A 14 9.63 -0.87 -11.38
CA LYS A 14 8.79 -1.10 -12.56
C LYS A 14 7.69 -0.05 -12.61
N ASP A 15 7.52 0.58 -13.75
CA ASP A 15 6.45 1.56 -13.99
C ASP A 15 5.24 0.88 -14.63
N GLU A 16 4.69 -0.12 -13.94
CA GLU A 16 3.56 -0.92 -14.38
C GLU A 16 2.38 -0.73 -13.40
N PRO A 17 1.18 -0.36 -13.90
CA PRO A 17 -0.01 -0.23 -13.06
C PRO A 17 -0.28 -1.48 -12.22
N LEU A 18 -0.74 -1.26 -10.99
CA LEU A 18 -1.04 -2.28 -9.98
C LEU A 18 0.17 -3.05 -9.45
N ASN A 19 1.36 -2.89 -10.02
CA ASN A 19 2.52 -3.71 -9.67
C ASN A 19 3.04 -3.40 -8.27
N VAL A 20 3.35 -4.45 -7.52
CA VAL A 20 4.11 -4.39 -6.26
C VAL A 20 5.27 -5.36 -6.35
N ILE A 21 6.47 -4.85 -6.13
CA ILE A 21 7.66 -5.67 -5.97
C ILE A 21 8.08 -5.68 -4.51
N SER A 22 8.55 -6.82 -4.02
CA SER A 22 8.88 -6.95 -2.60
C SER A 22 9.97 -7.97 -2.34
N ASN A 23 10.69 -7.73 -1.26
CA ASN A 23 11.55 -8.71 -0.58
C ASN A 23 11.03 -8.94 0.85
N LYS A 24 11.89 -9.45 1.74
CA LYS A 24 11.52 -9.74 3.14
C LYS A 24 11.11 -8.47 3.91
N ASP A 25 11.82 -7.36 3.71
CA ASP A 25 11.74 -6.19 4.57
C ASP A 25 11.14 -4.96 3.86
N THR A 26 11.07 -4.98 2.53
CA THR A 26 10.71 -3.83 1.71
C THR A 26 9.65 -4.20 0.67
N ARG A 27 8.67 -3.33 0.48
CA ARG A 27 7.66 -3.39 -0.58
C ARG A 27 7.64 -2.07 -1.32
N ILE A 28 7.62 -2.12 -2.64
CA ILE A 28 7.54 -0.95 -3.52
C ILE A 28 6.25 -1.08 -4.32
N LEU A 29 5.31 -0.19 -4.03
CA LEU A 29 3.98 -0.16 -4.64
C LEU A 29 3.98 0.88 -5.75
N TRP A 30 3.51 0.50 -6.93
CA TRP A 30 3.23 1.48 -7.98
C TRP A 30 2.10 2.41 -7.52
N ASN A 31 2.38 3.70 -7.47
CA ASN A 31 1.45 4.72 -6.96
C ASN A 31 0.91 5.64 -8.07
N GLY A 32 1.45 5.53 -9.26
CA GLY A 32 1.12 6.32 -10.45
C GLY A 32 2.30 6.33 -11.43
N PRO A 33 2.15 6.89 -12.63
CA PRO A 33 3.23 7.00 -13.59
C PRO A 33 4.46 7.68 -12.97
N LYS A 34 5.60 6.99 -12.99
CA LYS A 34 6.87 7.46 -12.41
C LYS A 34 6.78 7.83 -10.92
N ASN A 35 5.87 7.19 -10.20
CA ASN A 35 5.64 7.43 -8.78
C ASN A 35 5.46 6.10 -8.05
N TRP A 36 6.17 5.92 -6.94
CA TRP A 36 6.15 4.71 -6.13
C TRP A 36 6.02 5.05 -4.65
N LEU A 37 5.23 4.25 -3.94
CA LEU A 37 5.18 4.25 -2.47
C LEU A 37 6.07 3.12 -1.97
N LEU A 38 7.11 3.49 -1.23
CA LEU A 38 8.06 2.56 -0.65
C LEU A 38 7.72 2.35 0.82
N VAL A 39 7.57 1.09 1.22
CA VAL A 39 7.27 0.68 2.60
C VAL A 39 8.36 -0.28 3.06
N SER A 40 9.08 0.05 4.13
CA SER A 40 10.18 -0.77 4.62
C SER A 40 10.29 -0.71 6.14
N GLU A 41 10.73 -1.82 6.72
CA GLU A 41 11.11 -1.91 8.14
C GLU A 41 12.58 -1.53 8.40
N LYS A 42 13.36 -1.33 7.32
CA LYS A 42 14.78 -0.97 7.41
C LYS A 42 14.95 0.51 7.73
N LYS A 43 15.45 0.81 8.93
CA LYS A 43 15.65 2.19 9.41
C LYS A 43 16.61 3.02 8.56
N ASP A 44 17.64 2.39 7.97
CA ASP A 44 18.68 3.09 7.21
C ASP A 44 18.38 3.20 5.71
N LEU A 45 17.27 2.62 5.23
CA LEU A 45 16.96 2.60 3.81
C LEU A 45 16.74 3.99 3.23
N LEU A 46 16.00 4.85 3.94
CA LEU A 46 15.79 6.24 3.50
C LEU A 46 17.11 6.99 3.36
N LYS A 47 18.03 6.84 4.33
CA LYS A 47 19.36 7.45 4.27
C LYS A 47 20.16 6.95 3.08
N SER A 48 20.13 5.64 2.82
CA SER A 48 20.77 5.03 1.66
C SER A 48 20.21 5.57 0.34
N ILE A 49 18.89 5.71 0.23
CA ILE A 49 18.23 6.29 -0.94
C ILE A 49 18.70 7.73 -1.17
N LEU A 50 18.64 8.57 -0.13
CA LEU A 50 19.04 9.99 -0.24
C LEU A 50 20.53 10.17 -0.59
N GLN A 51 21.38 9.21 -0.23
CA GLN A 51 22.81 9.24 -0.58
C GLN A 51 23.10 8.77 -2.02
N ASN A 52 22.29 7.82 -2.52
CA ASN A 52 22.57 7.17 -3.81
C ASN A 52 21.80 7.79 -4.98
N PHE A 53 20.71 8.51 -4.71
CA PHE A 53 19.90 9.13 -5.76
C PHE A 53 20.10 10.64 -5.77
N LYS A 54 20.36 11.19 -6.96
CA LYS A 54 20.53 12.63 -7.14
C LYS A 54 19.17 13.34 -7.12
N GLU A 55 19.08 14.44 -6.40
CA GLU A 55 17.87 15.27 -6.37
C GLU A 55 17.47 15.83 -7.74
N THR A 56 18.40 15.90 -8.69
CA THR A 56 18.12 16.28 -10.08
C THR A 56 17.29 15.25 -10.84
N ASP A 57 17.35 14.00 -10.41
CA ASP A 57 16.75 12.86 -11.12
C ASP A 57 15.50 12.34 -10.41
N PHE A 58 15.44 12.50 -9.05
CA PHE A 58 14.39 11.95 -8.21
C PHE A 58 13.99 12.90 -7.09
N ALA A 59 12.69 13.01 -6.84
CA ALA A 59 12.15 13.59 -5.62
C ALA A 59 11.83 12.48 -4.63
N VAL A 60 12.37 12.57 -3.41
CA VAL A 60 12.10 11.63 -2.31
C VAL A 60 11.44 12.37 -1.17
N THR A 61 10.29 11.89 -0.71
CA THR A 61 9.54 12.47 0.41
C THR A 61 9.35 11.42 1.49
N ASP A 62 9.78 11.72 2.70
CA ASP A 62 9.50 10.86 3.86
C ASP A 62 8.05 11.01 4.32
N LEU A 63 7.29 9.93 4.22
CA LEU A 63 5.89 9.84 4.61
C LEU A 63 5.69 8.99 5.88
N SER A 64 6.74 8.63 6.61
CA SER A 64 6.69 7.70 7.75
C SER A 64 5.71 8.12 8.85
N HIS A 65 5.48 9.43 9.01
CA HIS A 65 4.54 9.98 9.99
C HIS A 65 3.25 10.54 9.37
N SER A 66 3.10 10.47 8.05
CA SER A 66 1.97 11.07 7.33
C SER A 66 0.85 10.09 7.02
N LYS A 67 1.12 8.78 7.16
CA LYS A 67 0.16 7.72 6.84
C LYS A 67 -0.27 6.96 8.09
N ALA A 68 -1.58 6.64 8.15
CA ALA A 68 -2.11 5.58 8.98
C ALA A 68 -2.08 4.28 8.16
N ILE A 69 -1.78 3.17 8.82
CA ILE A 69 -1.72 1.84 8.22
C ILE A 69 -2.69 0.93 8.98
N ILE A 70 -3.64 0.32 8.26
CA ILE A 70 -4.58 -0.65 8.81
C ILE A 70 -4.36 -1.97 8.10
N GLY A 71 -4.04 -3.02 8.86
CA GLY A 71 -3.97 -4.40 8.35
C GLY A 71 -5.30 -5.10 8.50
N ILE A 72 -5.74 -5.81 7.46
CA ILE A 72 -6.92 -6.66 7.51
C ILE A 72 -6.55 -8.03 6.95
N GLU A 73 -6.96 -9.08 7.65
CA GLU A 73 -6.71 -10.45 7.22
C GLU A 73 -7.95 -11.31 7.46
N GLY A 74 -8.32 -12.14 6.50
CA GLY A 74 -9.42 -13.07 6.64
C GLY A 74 -10.09 -13.43 5.33
N ARG A 75 -11.07 -14.32 5.42
CA ARG A 75 -11.82 -14.84 4.28
C ARG A 75 -12.67 -13.77 3.58
N ASP A 76 -13.24 -12.84 4.36
CA ASP A 76 -14.26 -11.90 3.90
C ASP A 76 -13.70 -10.48 3.66
N VAL A 77 -12.37 -10.33 3.60
CA VAL A 77 -11.68 -9.03 3.40
C VAL A 77 -12.19 -8.31 2.14
N ARG A 78 -12.36 -9.03 1.02
CA ARG A 78 -12.83 -8.42 -0.23
C ARG A 78 -14.26 -7.91 -0.10
N GLU A 79 -15.13 -8.62 0.63
CA GLU A 79 -16.52 -8.22 0.84
C GLU A 79 -16.59 -6.96 1.73
N VAL A 80 -15.76 -6.87 2.75
CA VAL A 80 -15.63 -5.66 3.56
C VAL A 80 -15.21 -4.46 2.70
N LEU A 81 -14.19 -4.65 1.84
CA LEU A 81 -13.69 -3.57 0.98
C LEU A 81 -14.71 -3.12 -0.08
N LYS A 82 -15.49 -4.04 -0.63
CA LYS A 82 -16.56 -3.73 -1.61
C LYS A 82 -17.66 -2.83 -1.05
N LYS A 83 -17.89 -2.83 0.26
CA LYS A 83 -18.95 -2.02 0.88
C LYS A 83 -18.70 -0.52 0.77
N GLY A 84 -17.44 -0.09 0.73
CA GLY A 84 -17.10 1.34 0.70
C GLY A 84 -16.26 1.78 -0.48
N CYS A 85 -15.76 0.84 -1.31
CA CYS A 85 -14.87 1.11 -2.43
C CYS A 85 -15.44 0.57 -3.75
N PRO A 86 -15.49 1.39 -4.82
CA PRO A 86 -16.09 0.99 -6.11
C PRO A 86 -15.21 0.04 -6.95
N PHE A 87 -14.01 -0.28 -6.48
CA PHE A 87 -13.07 -1.14 -7.21
C PHE A 87 -13.55 -2.60 -7.22
N ASN A 88 -13.32 -3.30 -8.35
CA ASN A 88 -13.61 -4.73 -8.44
C ASN A 88 -12.50 -5.56 -7.79
N PHE A 89 -12.61 -5.84 -6.49
CA PHE A 89 -11.61 -6.60 -5.73
C PHE A 89 -11.42 -8.04 -6.19
N ASN A 90 -12.34 -8.60 -6.98
CA ASN A 90 -12.16 -9.96 -7.54
C ASN A 90 -10.98 -10.02 -8.53
N THR A 91 -10.59 -8.89 -9.11
CA THR A 91 -9.46 -8.79 -10.04
C THR A 91 -8.13 -8.52 -9.35
N LEU A 92 -8.14 -8.13 -8.06
CA LEU A 92 -6.94 -7.82 -7.30
C LEU A 92 -6.21 -9.11 -6.90
N LYS A 93 -4.95 -9.22 -7.28
CA LYS A 93 -4.09 -10.38 -7.02
C LYS A 93 -3.02 -10.06 -5.98
N LYS A 94 -2.41 -11.09 -5.43
CA LYS A 94 -1.21 -10.96 -4.59
C LYS A 94 -0.16 -10.10 -5.31
N ASN A 95 0.46 -9.20 -4.56
CA ASN A 95 1.41 -8.21 -5.08
C ASN A 95 0.82 -7.24 -6.12
N ASN A 96 -0.47 -6.95 -5.97
CA ASN A 96 -1.08 -5.79 -6.60
C ASN A 96 -1.38 -4.70 -5.57
N SER A 97 -1.35 -3.45 -6.01
CA SER A 97 -1.82 -2.30 -5.24
C SER A 97 -2.70 -1.40 -6.08
N ILE A 98 -3.67 -0.77 -5.44
CA ILE A 98 -4.55 0.22 -6.05
C ILE A 98 -4.67 1.47 -5.19
N ASN A 99 -4.86 2.60 -5.84
CA ASN A 99 -5.32 3.84 -5.21
C ASN A 99 -6.80 4.02 -5.53
N SER A 100 -7.62 4.24 -4.51
CA SER A 100 -9.06 4.41 -4.63
C SER A 100 -9.62 5.24 -3.48
N ILE A 101 -10.93 5.20 -3.28
CA ILE A 101 -11.62 5.81 -2.15
C ILE A 101 -12.42 4.76 -1.39
N TYR A 102 -12.52 4.91 -0.07
CA TYR A 102 -13.39 4.14 0.79
C TYR A 102 -14.29 5.09 1.58
N ASN A 103 -15.58 5.09 1.30
CA ASN A 103 -16.55 6.03 1.89
C ASN A 103 -16.06 7.50 1.85
N GLY A 104 -15.49 7.94 0.71
CA GLY A 104 -14.97 9.28 0.51
C GLY A 104 -13.52 9.51 1.00
N ILE A 105 -12.90 8.55 1.68
CA ILE A 105 -11.53 8.64 2.16
C ILE A 105 -10.58 8.07 1.11
N ALA A 106 -9.66 8.88 0.61
CA ALA A 106 -8.62 8.40 -0.30
C ALA A 106 -7.67 7.42 0.41
N PHE A 107 -7.46 6.26 -0.18
CA PHE A 107 -6.62 5.22 0.39
C PHE A 107 -5.88 4.40 -0.69
N THR A 108 -4.82 3.76 -0.27
CA THR A 108 -4.09 2.77 -1.06
C THR A 108 -4.33 1.39 -0.46
N VAL A 109 -4.64 0.41 -1.29
CA VAL A 109 -4.75 -1.01 -0.89
C VAL A 109 -3.55 -1.76 -1.44
N ASP A 110 -2.82 -2.45 -0.57
CA ASP A 110 -1.72 -3.35 -0.92
C ASP A 110 -2.15 -4.80 -0.61
N MET A 111 -2.32 -5.62 -1.65
CA MET A 111 -2.67 -7.03 -1.51
C MET A 111 -1.41 -7.85 -1.23
N ILE A 112 -1.24 -8.22 0.03
CA ILE A 112 -0.05 -8.94 0.51
C ILE A 112 -0.14 -10.44 0.24
N ASN A 113 -1.33 -11.01 0.45
CA ASN A 113 -1.56 -12.45 0.29
C ASN A 113 -2.99 -12.73 -0.16
N GLU A 114 -3.17 -13.88 -0.80
CA GLU A 114 -4.48 -14.48 -1.10
C GLU A 114 -4.55 -15.83 -0.37
N ASN A 115 -5.73 -16.20 0.10
CA ASN A 115 -6.02 -17.50 0.78
C ASN A 115 -5.22 -17.74 2.09
N PRO A 116 -5.52 -17.05 3.20
CA PRO A 116 -6.54 -16.01 3.34
C PRO A 116 -6.09 -14.69 2.74
N ASP A 117 -7.06 -13.86 2.34
CA ASP A 117 -6.74 -12.51 1.88
C ASP A 117 -6.13 -11.71 3.02
N LYS A 118 -5.03 -11.02 2.69
CA LYS A 118 -4.34 -10.11 3.61
C LYS A 118 -4.00 -8.83 2.88
N VAL A 119 -4.47 -7.71 3.40
CA VAL A 119 -4.22 -6.39 2.83
C VAL A 119 -3.66 -5.42 3.86
N ARG A 120 -2.90 -4.44 3.39
CA ARG A 120 -2.62 -3.20 4.11
C ARG A 120 -3.34 -2.06 3.43
N LEU A 121 -3.97 -1.22 4.23
CA LEU A 121 -4.64 0.01 3.80
C LEU A 121 -3.82 1.18 4.29
N PHE A 122 -3.50 2.11 3.39
CA PHE A 122 -2.78 3.34 3.71
C PHE A 122 -3.69 4.53 3.46
N ALA A 123 -3.90 5.37 4.45
CA ALA A 123 -4.61 6.63 4.32
C ALA A 123 -3.79 7.77 4.92
N LEU A 124 -4.18 9.02 4.68
CA LEU A 124 -3.62 10.13 5.44
C LEU A 124 -3.89 9.91 6.94
N ARG A 125 -2.91 10.21 7.77
CA ARG A 125 -2.99 9.98 9.22
C ARG A 125 -4.22 10.63 9.86
N SER A 126 -4.61 11.83 9.40
CA SER A 126 -5.81 12.54 9.87
C SER A 126 -7.12 11.81 9.60
N PHE A 127 -7.16 10.89 8.62
CA PHE A 127 -8.31 10.05 8.31
C PHE A 127 -8.22 8.64 8.86
N GLY A 128 -7.15 8.31 9.59
CA GLY A 128 -6.90 6.96 10.10
C GLY A 128 -8.03 6.43 10.98
N GLU A 129 -8.52 7.23 11.90
CA GLU A 129 -9.64 6.86 12.78
C GLU A 129 -10.94 6.66 12.00
N SER A 130 -11.28 7.60 11.11
CA SER A 130 -12.48 7.50 10.28
C SER A 130 -12.46 6.29 9.36
N LEU A 131 -11.30 5.96 8.77
CA LEU A 131 -11.15 4.76 7.96
C LEU A 131 -11.27 3.50 8.82
N TYR A 132 -10.65 3.47 10.00
CA TYR A 132 -10.75 2.35 10.93
C TYR A 132 -12.20 2.08 11.33
N HIS A 133 -12.96 3.10 11.70
CA HIS A 133 -14.38 2.96 12.02
C HIS A 133 -15.20 2.45 10.84
N SER A 134 -14.99 3.02 9.64
CA SER A 134 -15.70 2.57 8.44
C SER A 134 -15.42 1.09 8.11
N ILE A 135 -14.18 0.64 8.28
CA ILE A 135 -13.79 -0.76 8.04
C ILE A 135 -14.37 -1.68 9.11
N THR A 136 -14.33 -1.30 10.39
CA THR A 136 -14.88 -2.11 11.49
C THR A 136 -16.38 -2.24 11.39
N ASP A 137 -17.10 -1.15 11.09
CA ASP A 137 -18.55 -1.20 10.83
C ASP A 137 -18.90 -2.13 9.67
N ALA A 138 -18.16 -2.03 8.56
CA ALA A 138 -18.37 -2.92 7.43
C ALA A 138 -18.09 -4.40 7.75
N SER A 139 -17.26 -4.65 8.76
CA SER A 139 -16.85 -6.01 9.18
C SER A 139 -17.83 -6.66 10.16
N LEU A 140 -18.76 -5.90 10.76
CA LEU A 140 -19.65 -6.41 11.82
C LEU A 140 -20.45 -7.64 11.40
N GLU A 141 -20.96 -7.69 10.18
CA GLU A 141 -21.76 -8.85 9.71
C GLU A 141 -20.93 -10.14 9.56
N PHE A 142 -19.63 -10.03 9.37
CA PHE A 142 -18.72 -11.17 9.23
C PHE A 142 -18.08 -11.56 10.55
N GLY A 143 -18.18 -10.69 11.56
CA GLY A 143 -17.40 -10.77 12.80
C GLY A 143 -15.95 -10.44 12.60
N PHE A 144 -15.34 -9.70 13.53
CA PHE A 144 -13.91 -9.40 13.48
C PHE A 144 -13.30 -9.39 14.89
N LYS A 145 -11.98 -9.54 14.94
CA LYS A 145 -11.17 -9.38 16.16
C LYS A 145 -10.09 -8.35 15.86
N SER A 146 -10.03 -7.31 16.69
CA SER A 146 -8.90 -6.37 16.68
C SER A 146 -7.74 -6.93 17.49
N ILE A 147 -6.53 -6.80 16.98
CA ILE A 147 -5.27 -7.25 17.61
C ILE A 147 -4.27 -6.10 17.72
#